data_70f93a750c3de502282f5c7d703894ab
#
_entry.id   70f93a750c3de502282f5c7d703894ab
#
_cell.length_a   1.000
_cell.length_b   1.000
_cell.length_c   1.000
_cell.angle_alpha   90.00
_cell.angle_beta   90.00
_cell.angle_gamma   90.00
#
_symmetry.space_group_name_H-M   'P 1'
#
loop_
_entity.id
_entity.type
_entity.pdbx_description
1 polymer ?
#
loop_
_entity_poly.entity_id
_entity_poly.type
_entity_poly.pdbx_seq_one_letter_code
_entity_poly.pdbx_strand_id
1 'polypeptide(L)'
;MSDQPLGVVLKLVSGETIICQVISDTEKTMIVRDPYLINIISEKHAHGVKASTYYSDWFMGTTSRVHMLRKEHVMSAAIPDSAVKKDYASLVEIRNESEQEKKDASEFSWDELNFKIPDQDDPSRN
;
A
#
# COMPACT_ATOMS: atom_id res chain seq x y z
N MET A 1 -12.58 -5.07 -20.88
CA MET A 1 -11.51 -4.78 -20.09
C MET A 1 -11.88 -4.60 -18.69
N SER A 2 -11.17 -5.21 -17.85
CA SER A 2 -11.51 -5.17 -16.46
C SER A 2 -11.02 -3.89 -15.84
N ASP A 3 -11.83 -3.31 -15.01
CA ASP A 3 -11.45 -2.13 -14.32
C ASP A 3 -10.90 -2.45 -12.97
N GLN A 4 -10.73 -3.72 -12.66
CA GLN A 4 -10.22 -4.06 -11.38
C GLN A 4 -8.75 -3.83 -11.31
N PRO A 5 -8.22 -3.45 -10.16
CA PRO A 5 -6.79 -3.25 -10.05
C PRO A 5 -6.08 -4.56 -10.23
N LEU A 6 -4.96 -4.50 -10.91
CA LEU A 6 -4.14 -5.67 -11.11
C LEU A 6 -3.06 -5.66 -10.05
N GLY A 7 -3.17 -6.52 -9.08
CA GLY A 7 -2.19 -6.59 -8.01
C GLY A 7 -0.97 -7.40 -8.41
N VAL A 8 0.14 -7.04 -7.83
CA VAL A 8 1.38 -7.76 -7.99
C VAL A 8 1.93 -8.00 -6.60
N VAL A 9 2.41 -9.20 -6.35
CA VAL A 9 3.00 -9.53 -5.07
C VAL A 9 4.50 -9.33 -5.20
N LEU A 10 5.07 -8.54 -4.30
CA LEU A 10 6.50 -8.26 -4.31
C LEU A 10 7.12 -8.79 -3.03
N LYS A 11 8.24 -9.47 -3.18
CA LYS A 11 9.02 -9.91 -2.04
C LYS A 11 10.19 -8.95 -1.93
N LEU A 12 10.35 -8.34 -0.77
CA LEU A 12 11.39 -7.35 -0.58
C LEU A 12 12.58 -7.95 0.14
N VAL A 13 13.74 -7.34 -0.03
CA VAL A 13 14.95 -7.86 0.61
C VAL A 13 14.84 -7.82 2.13
N SER A 14 13.95 -7.00 2.66
CA SER A 14 13.74 -6.95 4.10
C SER A 14 13.03 -8.20 4.62
N GLY A 15 12.50 -9.00 3.73
CA GLY A 15 11.72 -10.18 4.11
C GLY A 15 10.23 -9.94 4.03
N GLU A 16 9.82 -8.70 3.84
CA GLU A 16 8.40 -8.40 3.76
C GLU A 16 7.83 -8.80 2.41
N THR A 17 6.56 -9.15 2.42
CA THR A 17 5.84 -9.46 1.20
C THR A 17 4.69 -8.48 1.12
N ILE A 18 4.58 -7.76 0.02
CA ILE A 18 3.51 -6.79 -0.14
C ILE A 18 2.73 -7.08 -1.40
N ILE A 19 1.50 -6.60 -1.44
CA ILE A 19 0.71 -6.64 -2.66
C ILE A 19 0.38 -5.20 -3.01
N CYS A 20 0.52 -4.84 -4.27
CA CYS A 20 0.36 -3.47 -4.71
C CYS A 20 0.05 -3.43 -6.19
N GLN A 21 -0.27 -2.24 -6.68
CA GLN A 21 -0.37 -2.00 -8.12
C GLN A 21 0.92 -1.33 -8.55
N VAL A 22 1.46 -1.72 -9.68
CA VAL A 22 2.67 -1.10 -10.18
C VAL A 22 2.26 -0.06 -11.20
N ILE A 23 2.55 1.19 -10.92
CA ILE A 23 2.20 2.29 -11.80
C ILE A 23 3.32 2.57 -12.78
N SER A 24 4.54 2.49 -12.32
CA SER A 24 5.69 2.81 -13.16
C SER A 24 6.84 1.90 -12.75
N ASP A 25 7.59 1.46 -13.73
CA ASP A 25 8.68 0.53 -13.48
C ASP A 25 9.84 0.96 -14.36
N THR A 26 10.87 1.54 -13.76
CA THR A 26 12.06 1.92 -14.48
C THR A 26 13.21 1.06 -14.03
N GLU A 27 14.38 1.33 -14.56
CA GLU A 27 15.53 0.53 -14.24
C GLU A 27 15.89 0.59 -12.77
N LYS A 28 15.72 1.72 -12.14
CA LYS A 28 16.15 1.91 -10.75
C LYS A 28 15.03 2.04 -9.74
N THR A 29 13.85 2.39 -10.18
CA THR A 29 12.75 2.64 -9.26
C THR A 29 11.46 2.01 -9.75
N MET A 30 10.56 1.82 -8.82
CA MET A 30 9.24 1.31 -9.12
C MET A 30 8.26 2.13 -8.32
N ILE A 31 7.23 2.65 -8.96
CA ILE A 31 6.21 3.40 -8.26
C ILE A 31 5.00 2.51 -8.10
N VAL A 32 4.56 2.34 -6.88
CA VAL A 32 3.46 1.43 -6.56
C VAL A 32 2.32 2.21 -5.92
N ARG A 33 1.13 1.67 -6.06
CA ARG A 33 -0.06 2.26 -5.49
C ARG A 33 -0.73 1.25 -4.58
N ASP A 34 -1.24 1.75 -3.47
CA ASP A 34 -1.98 0.95 -2.48
C ASP A 34 -1.24 -0.31 -2.05
N PRO A 35 -0.04 -0.17 -1.50
CA PRO A 35 0.69 -1.34 -1.03
C PRO A 35 0.18 -1.79 0.32
N TYR A 36 -0.04 -3.09 0.44
CA TYR A 36 -0.44 -3.70 1.71
C TYR A 36 0.52 -4.81 2.05
N LEU A 37 0.86 -4.90 3.31
CA LEU A 37 1.72 -5.96 3.79
C LEU A 37 0.89 -7.22 3.92
N ILE A 38 1.40 -8.32 3.45
CA ILE A 38 0.72 -9.61 3.57
C ILE A 38 1.34 -10.36 4.73
N ASN A 39 0.50 -10.72 5.70
CA ASN A 39 0.94 -11.46 6.88
C ASN A 39 0.20 -12.77 6.92
N ILE A 40 0.93 -13.84 7.14
CA ILE A 40 0.34 -15.16 7.24
C ILE A 40 0.61 -15.69 8.63
N ILE A 41 -0.46 -16.04 9.33
CA ILE A 41 -0.35 -16.56 10.68
C ILE A 41 -0.84 -17.98 10.67
N SER A 42 -0.01 -18.88 11.18
CA SER A 42 -0.35 -20.29 11.27
C SER A 42 -0.67 -20.64 12.71
N GLU A 43 -1.77 -21.32 12.92
CA GLU A 43 -2.16 -21.74 14.24
C GLU A 43 -2.35 -23.23 14.27
N LYS A 44 -1.90 -23.85 15.35
CA LYS A 44 -2.09 -25.27 15.51
C LYS A 44 -3.40 -25.52 16.21
N HIS A 45 -4.15 -26.46 15.67
CA HIS A 45 -5.41 -26.86 16.26
C HIS A 45 -5.40 -28.36 16.45
N ALA A 46 -6.37 -28.87 17.15
CA ALA A 46 -6.46 -30.30 17.40
C ALA A 46 -6.52 -31.11 16.11
N HIS A 47 -7.10 -30.53 15.08
CA HIS A 47 -7.26 -31.22 13.82
C HIS A 47 -6.30 -30.77 12.74
N GLY A 48 -5.25 -30.08 13.09
CA GLY A 48 -4.26 -29.68 12.10
C GLY A 48 -3.84 -28.24 12.27
N VAL A 49 -3.26 -27.69 11.19
CA VAL A 49 -2.75 -26.35 11.21
C VAL A 49 -3.64 -25.48 10.34
N LYS A 50 -4.01 -24.35 10.84
CA LYS A 50 -4.81 -23.40 10.08
C LYS A 50 -3.97 -22.17 9.80
N ALA A 51 -3.90 -21.77 8.56
CA ALA A 51 -3.18 -20.57 8.17
C ALA A 51 -4.18 -19.49 7.80
N SER A 52 -3.95 -18.29 8.28
CA SER A 52 -4.82 -17.15 7.97
C SER A 52 -3.98 -16.04 7.40
N THR A 53 -4.51 -15.35 6.42
CA THR A 53 -3.82 -14.26 5.77
C THR A 53 -4.41 -12.94 6.22
N TYR A 54 -3.56 -12.03 6.64
CA TYR A 54 -3.99 -10.72 7.08
C TYR A 54 -3.24 -9.66 6.31
N TYR A 55 -3.86 -8.50 6.16
CA TYR A 55 -3.28 -7.40 5.42
C TYR A 55 -3.20 -6.18 6.31
N SER A 56 -2.13 -5.43 6.20
CA SER A 56 -2.02 -4.19 6.92
C SER A 56 -1.36 -3.16 6.02
N ASP A 57 -1.51 -1.89 6.37
CA ASP A 57 -0.87 -0.85 5.59
C ASP A 57 0.62 -1.09 5.63
N TRP A 58 1.26 -1.02 4.49
CA TRP A 58 2.70 -1.20 4.44
C TRP A 58 3.40 0.02 5.00
N PHE A 59 2.83 1.20 4.74
CA PHE A 59 3.43 2.43 5.21
C PHE A 59 2.53 3.03 6.28
N MET A 60 3.08 3.30 7.45
CA MET A 60 2.33 3.91 8.51
C MET A 60 2.63 5.39 8.55
N GLY A 61 1.72 6.17 9.06
CA GLY A 61 1.98 7.59 9.25
C GLY A 61 1.75 8.45 8.02
N THR A 62 1.11 7.90 7.00
CA THR A 62 0.83 8.69 5.82
C THR A 62 -0.50 8.28 5.24
N THR A 63 -1.17 9.19 4.56
CA THR A 63 -2.38 8.85 3.84
C THR A 63 -2.10 8.72 2.35
N SER A 64 -0.84 8.82 1.95
CA SER A 64 -0.50 8.70 0.55
C SER A 64 -0.72 7.27 0.07
N ARG A 65 -1.27 7.13 -1.11
CA ARG A 65 -1.53 5.82 -1.69
C ARG A 65 -0.43 5.41 -2.65
N VAL A 66 0.48 6.32 -2.98
CA VAL A 66 1.51 6.07 -3.97
C VAL A 66 2.86 6.18 -3.30
N HIS A 67 3.71 5.20 -3.55
CA HIS A 67 5.02 5.15 -2.92
C HIS A 67 6.07 4.73 -3.92
N MET A 68 7.30 5.16 -3.72
CA MET A 68 8.38 4.82 -4.59
C MET A 68 9.27 3.79 -3.92
N LEU A 69 9.60 2.73 -4.66
CA LEU A 69 10.50 1.70 -4.18
C LEU A 69 11.74 1.73 -5.02
N ARG A 70 12.87 1.43 -4.41
CA ARG A 70 14.10 1.26 -5.17
C ARG A 70 14.13 -0.19 -5.64
N LYS A 71 14.41 -0.37 -6.92
CA LYS A 71 14.39 -1.71 -7.49
C LYS A 71 15.37 -2.65 -6.80
N GLU A 72 16.44 -2.12 -6.26
CA GLU A 72 17.41 -2.97 -5.60
C GLU A 72 16.84 -3.62 -4.35
N HIS A 73 15.73 -3.13 -3.83
CA HIS A 73 15.11 -3.71 -2.65
C HIS A 73 14.04 -4.74 -2.99
N VAL A 74 13.76 -4.95 -4.25
CA VAL A 74 12.75 -5.91 -4.67
C VAL A 74 13.46 -7.20 -5.10
N MET A 75 13.21 -8.27 -4.37
CA MET A 75 13.82 -9.55 -4.68
C MET A 75 13.09 -10.27 -5.78
N SER A 76 11.80 -10.27 -5.74
CA SER A 76 11.05 -10.99 -6.76
C SER A 76 9.63 -10.47 -6.83
N ALA A 77 8.98 -10.75 -7.93
CA ALA A 77 7.61 -10.32 -8.15
C ALA A 77 6.82 -11.50 -8.66
N ALA A 78 5.57 -11.58 -8.29
CA ALA A 78 4.73 -12.70 -8.68
C ALA A 78 3.30 -12.28 -8.85
N ILE A 79 2.55 -13.09 -9.56
CA ILE A 79 1.13 -12.87 -9.74
C ILE A 79 0.42 -13.42 -8.51
N PRO A 80 -0.48 -12.66 -7.90
CA PRO A 80 -1.17 -13.16 -6.72
C PRO A 80 -2.15 -14.28 -7.07
N ASP A 81 -2.38 -15.17 -6.12
CA ASP A 81 -3.38 -16.20 -6.37
C ASP A 81 -4.76 -15.56 -6.30
N SER A 82 -5.78 -16.32 -6.62
CA SER A 82 -7.12 -15.73 -6.75
C SER A 82 -7.67 -15.20 -5.44
N ALA A 83 -7.34 -15.84 -4.32
CA ALA A 83 -7.82 -15.36 -3.03
C ALA A 83 -7.19 -14.03 -2.66
N VAL A 84 -5.89 -13.90 -2.85
CA VAL A 84 -5.19 -12.66 -2.54
C VAL A 84 -5.65 -11.55 -3.49
N LYS A 85 -5.86 -11.89 -4.75
CA LYS A 85 -6.32 -10.92 -5.72
C LYS A 85 -7.68 -10.36 -5.33
N LYS A 86 -8.57 -11.22 -4.89
CA LYS A 86 -9.90 -10.82 -4.49
C LYS A 86 -9.85 -9.94 -3.24
N ASP A 87 -9.03 -10.36 -2.26
CA ASP A 87 -8.88 -9.59 -1.05
C ASP A 87 -8.34 -8.20 -1.36
N TYR A 88 -7.36 -8.14 -2.24
CA TYR A 88 -6.76 -6.85 -2.59
C TYR A 88 -7.76 -5.94 -3.28
N ALA A 89 -8.56 -6.49 -4.16
CA ALA A 89 -9.57 -5.69 -4.84
C ALA A 89 -10.54 -5.06 -3.83
N SER A 90 -10.92 -5.83 -2.81
CA SER A 90 -11.80 -5.32 -1.78
C SER A 90 -11.14 -4.22 -0.96
N LEU A 91 -9.86 -4.39 -0.64
CA LEU A 91 -9.15 -3.39 0.13
C LEU A 91 -9.03 -2.08 -0.64
N VAL A 92 -8.76 -2.16 -1.93
CA VAL A 92 -8.65 -0.98 -2.75
C VAL A 92 -10.00 -0.26 -2.86
N GLU A 93 -11.06 -1.03 -2.97
CA GLU A 93 -12.37 -0.45 -3.06
C GLU A 93 -12.73 0.30 -1.78
N ILE A 94 -12.43 -0.27 -0.63
CA ILE A 94 -12.67 0.38 0.63
C ILE A 94 -11.87 1.67 0.73
N ARG A 95 -10.64 1.65 0.26
CA ARG A 95 -9.80 2.82 0.29
C ARG A 95 -10.33 3.91 -0.63
N ASN A 96 -10.85 3.53 -1.78
CA ASN A 96 -11.45 4.48 -2.69
C ASN A 96 -12.64 5.18 -2.06
N GLU A 97 -13.47 4.44 -1.37
CA GLU A 97 -14.64 5.00 -0.72
C GLU A 97 -14.24 5.95 0.40
N SER A 98 -13.25 5.55 1.17
CA SER A 98 -12.80 6.35 2.28
C SER A 98 -12.22 7.67 1.78
N GLU A 99 -11.49 7.62 0.68
CA GLU A 99 -10.90 8.82 0.13
C GLU A 99 -11.97 9.76 -0.41
N GLN A 100 -12.99 9.20 -1.01
CA GLN A 100 -14.08 10.00 -1.54
C GLN A 100 -14.81 10.72 -0.41
N GLU A 101 -15.04 10.03 0.68
CA GLU A 101 -15.68 10.64 1.83
C GLU A 101 -14.87 11.79 2.38
N LYS A 102 -13.59 11.62 2.49
CA LYS A 102 -12.74 12.66 2.98
C LYS A 102 -12.79 13.86 2.08
N LYS A 103 -12.76 13.63 0.80
CA LYS A 103 -12.79 14.69 -0.15
C LYS A 103 -14.07 15.48 -0.05
N ASP A 104 -15.18 14.78 0.06
CA ASP A 104 -16.47 15.43 0.17
C ASP A 104 -16.61 16.21 1.45
N ALA A 105 -16.04 15.73 2.51
CA ALA A 105 -16.25 16.33 3.78
C ALA A 105 -15.41 17.55 4.04
N SER A 106 -14.18 17.56 3.60
CA SER A 106 -13.34 18.64 4.02
C SER A 106 -13.01 19.65 2.97
N GLU A 107 -13.03 19.34 1.77
CA GLU A 107 -12.73 20.26 0.78
C GLU A 107 -11.46 20.97 1.01
N PHE A 108 -10.49 20.42 1.75
CA PHE A 108 -9.35 21.15 2.01
C PHE A 108 -8.28 20.99 0.99
N SER A 109 -7.47 21.96 0.76
CA SER A 109 -6.52 21.93 -0.31
C SER A 109 -5.13 21.64 0.18
N TRP A 110 -4.29 21.18 -0.72
CA TRP A 110 -2.93 20.90 -0.38
C TRP A 110 -2.19 22.18 -0.05
N ASP A 111 -2.59 23.28 -0.64
CA ASP A 111 -1.98 24.55 -0.35
C ASP A 111 -2.17 24.93 1.09
N GLU A 112 -3.36 24.74 1.60
CA GLU A 112 -3.62 25.01 2.97
C GLU A 112 -2.80 24.13 3.86
N LEU A 113 -2.67 22.89 3.50
CA LEU A 113 -1.91 21.98 4.30
C LEU A 113 -0.46 22.39 4.33
N ASN A 114 0.08 22.79 3.22
CA ASN A 114 1.45 23.21 3.16
C ASN A 114 1.71 24.42 4.02
N PHE A 115 0.77 25.33 4.09
CA PHE A 115 0.90 26.44 4.91
C PHE A 115 0.94 26.07 6.32
N LYS A 116 0.25 25.07 6.74
CA LYS A 116 0.20 24.68 8.09
C LYS A 116 1.42 23.92 8.53
N ILE A 117 2.28 23.57 7.63
CA ILE A 117 3.47 22.89 7.99
C ILE A 117 4.64 23.75 7.71
N PRO A 118 4.75 24.84 8.19
CA PRO A 118 5.76 25.71 7.85
C PRO A 118 6.98 25.45 8.52
N ASP A 119 6.86 24.95 9.51
CA ASP A 119 7.89 24.86 10.24
C ASP A 119 8.93 24.23 9.79
N GLN A 120 8.59 23.60 9.02
CA GLN A 120 9.55 23.08 8.51
C GLN A 120 10.49 24.06 8.19
N ASP A 121 10.13 25.04 8.10
CA ASP A 121 10.91 26.02 7.83
C ASP A 121 11.35 26.71 8.77
N ASP A 122 11.24 26.75 9.15
CA ASP A 122 11.63 27.40 9.66
C ASP A 122 12.15 27.47 10.41
N PRO A 123 12.63 27.32 10.49
CA PRO A 123 13.05 27.64 11.32
C PRO A 123 13.39 28.49 11.67
N SER A 124 13.35 28.62 11.07
CA SER A 124 13.56 29.35 11.21
C SER A 124 13.34 29.88 11.65
N ARG A 125 13.08 29.44 11.54
CA ARG A 125 12.74 29.79 11.84
C ARG A 125 13.26 30.10 12.65
N ASN A 126 13.67 30.01 12.58
CA ASN A 126 14.21 30.35 13.11
C ASN A 126 14.50 30.70 13.19
#